data_a88a3e030cc9c393c844cc1822b243fa
#
_entry.id   a88a3e030cc9c393c844cc1822b243fa
#
_cell.length_a   1.000
_cell.length_b   1.000
_cell.length_c   1.000
_cell.angle_alpha   90.00
_cell.angle_beta   90.00
_cell.angle_gamma   90.00
#
_symmetry.space_group_name_H-M   'P 1'
#
loop_
_entity.id
_entity.type
_entity.pdbx_description
1 polymer ?
#
loop_
_entity_poly.entity_id
_entity_poly.type
_entity_poly.pdbx_seq_one_letter_code
_entity_poly.pdbx_strand_id
1 'polypeptide(L)'
;AERKNLPPFKILPHPVLVDLAAALPANFDELLRVPGFSPKLAERHGQRVLEEVALARREGPLDKSPFLPARDGTDGLDEAGLELFDRLKQKRTQLGEKAGFDSSLVLNRHVLPRLVKERPTSLAALAALPGVQPWQVERFGADFLELIRRFEQDLVAGKIDLRPRRRRPR
;
A
#
# COMPACT_ATOMS: atom_id res chain seq x y z
N ALA A 1 -18.04 -15.67 1.08
CA ALA A 1 -17.03 -15.99 0.08
C ALA A 1 -16.44 -17.38 0.35
N GLU A 2 -15.90 -17.64 1.53
CA GLU A 2 -15.23 -18.89 1.90
C GLU A 2 -16.11 -20.14 1.73
N ARG A 3 -17.36 -20.13 2.24
CA ARG A 3 -18.29 -21.27 2.11
C ARG A 3 -18.62 -21.68 0.67
N LYS A 4 -18.40 -20.80 -0.34
CA LYS A 4 -18.68 -21.08 -1.76
C LYS A 4 -17.41 -21.13 -2.61
N ASN A 5 -16.23 -21.00 -1.99
CA ASN A 5 -14.94 -20.91 -2.66
C ASN A 5 -14.94 -19.87 -3.82
N LEU A 6 -15.67 -18.76 -3.62
CA LEU A 6 -15.79 -17.67 -4.58
C LEU A 6 -15.01 -16.46 -4.07
N PRO A 7 -14.28 -15.76 -4.95
CA PRO A 7 -13.62 -14.52 -4.59
C PRO A 7 -14.64 -13.49 -4.09
N PRO A 8 -14.31 -12.67 -3.07
CA PRO A 8 -15.24 -11.69 -2.47
C PRO A 8 -15.90 -10.75 -3.47
N PHE A 9 -15.17 -10.31 -4.50
CA PHE A 9 -15.67 -9.39 -5.54
C PHE A 9 -16.76 -10.00 -6.45
N LYS A 10 -16.88 -11.34 -6.50
CA LYS A 10 -17.98 -12.02 -7.21
C LYS A 10 -19.27 -12.04 -6.42
N ILE A 11 -19.23 -11.77 -5.12
CA ILE A 11 -20.40 -11.69 -4.25
C ILE A 11 -20.88 -10.23 -4.17
N LEU A 12 -19.97 -9.31 -3.87
CA LEU A 12 -20.22 -7.87 -3.77
C LEU A 12 -19.14 -7.12 -4.54
N PRO A 13 -19.47 -6.50 -5.69
CA PRO A 13 -18.55 -5.67 -6.44
C PRO A 13 -18.07 -4.46 -5.62
N HIS A 14 -16.84 -4.03 -5.85
CA HIS A 14 -16.23 -2.92 -5.11
C HIS A 14 -17.06 -1.61 -5.13
N PRO A 15 -17.66 -1.18 -6.25
CA PRO A 15 -18.52 0.01 -6.25
C PRO A 15 -19.70 -0.10 -5.27
N VAL A 16 -20.35 -1.27 -5.21
CA VAL A 16 -21.47 -1.50 -4.30
C VAL A 16 -21.03 -1.41 -2.83
N LEU A 17 -19.81 -1.85 -2.49
CA LEU A 17 -19.26 -1.70 -1.15
C LEU A 17 -19.02 -0.22 -0.80
N VAL A 18 -18.55 0.58 -1.75
CA VAL A 18 -18.37 2.03 -1.56
C VAL A 18 -19.70 2.72 -1.32
N ASP A 19 -20.72 2.39 -2.13
CA ASP A 19 -22.07 2.97 -2.00
C ASP A 19 -22.74 2.54 -0.68
N LEU A 20 -22.56 1.29 -0.25
CA LEU A 20 -22.99 0.80 1.07
C LEU A 20 -22.33 1.57 2.22
N ALA A 21 -21.02 1.79 2.12
CA ALA A 21 -20.27 2.53 3.13
C ALA A 21 -20.66 4.02 3.19
N ALA A 22 -21.06 4.60 2.06
CA ALA A 22 -21.55 5.97 2.01
C ALA A 22 -23.01 6.10 2.51
N ALA A 23 -23.87 5.16 2.14
CA ALA A 23 -25.30 5.17 2.49
C ALA A 23 -25.56 4.72 3.94
N LEU A 24 -24.74 3.80 4.47
CA LEU A 24 -24.89 3.19 5.80
C LEU A 24 -26.35 2.76 6.09
N PRO A 25 -26.96 1.88 5.29
CA PRO A 25 -28.38 1.52 5.43
C PRO A 25 -28.68 0.90 6.80
N ALA A 26 -29.80 1.31 7.40
CA ALA A 26 -30.25 0.81 8.70
C ALA A 26 -31.27 -0.35 8.59
N ASN A 27 -31.92 -0.50 7.45
CA ASN A 27 -32.96 -1.49 7.20
C ASN A 27 -32.91 -2.00 5.76
N PHE A 28 -33.75 -3.01 5.47
CA PHE A 28 -33.80 -3.64 4.14
C PHE A 28 -34.26 -2.68 3.05
N ASP A 29 -35.16 -1.74 3.32
CA ASP A 29 -35.67 -0.78 2.33
C ASP A 29 -34.56 0.18 1.89
N GLU A 30 -33.76 0.67 2.83
CA GLU A 30 -32.59 1.49 2.55
C GLU A 30 -31.51 0.70 1.83
N LEU A 31 -31.31 -0.56 2.21
CA LEU A 31 -30.33 -1.45 1.58
C LEU A 31 -30.67 -1.70 0.10
N LEU A 32 -31.96 -1.85 -0.24
CA LEU A 32 -32.40 -2.02 -1.62
C LEU A 32 -32.28 -0.76 -2.47
N ARG A 33 -32.15 0.43 -1.86
CA ARG A 33 -31.91 1.70 -2.56
C ARG A 33 -30.43 1.88 -2.93
N VAL A 34 -29.53 1.07 -2.36
CA VAL A 34 -28.10 1.15 -2.70
C VAL A 34 -27.88 0.66 -4.13
N PRO A 35 -27.26 1.46 -5.01
CA PRO A 35 -27.02 1.07 -6.39
C PRO A 35 -26.25 -0.26 -6.51
N GLY A 36 -26.77 -1.18 -7.31
CA GLY A 36 -26.19 -2.51 -7.50
C GLY A 36 -26.47 -3.54 -6.40
N PHE A 37 -27.22 -3.18 -5.35
CA PHE A 37 -27.65 -4.12 -4.33
C PHE A 37 -29.03 -4.71 -4.70
N SER A 38 -29.01 -5.84 -5.41
CA SER A 38 -30.25 -6.46 -5.93
C SER A 38 -31.09 -7.14 -4.82
N PRO A 39 -32.43 -7.31 -5.01
CA PRO A 39 -33.29 -8.04 -4.09
C PRO A 39 -32.78 -9.45 -3.77
N LYS A 40 -32.25 -10.16 -4.76
CA LYS A 40 -31.66 -11.50 -4.60
C LYS A 40 -30.40 -11.48 -3.73
N LEU A 41 -29.65 -10.38 -3.77
CA LEU A 41 -28.47 -10.18 -2.91
C LEU A 41 -28.90 -9.84 -1.49
N ALA A 42 -29.96 -9.02 -1.33
CA ALA A 42 -30.55 -8.67 -0.04
C ALA A 42 -31.13 -9.90 0.67
N GLU A 43 -31.84 -10.77 -0.03
CA GLU A 43 -32.37 -12.03 0.52
C GLU A 43 -31.27 -12.95 1.06
N ARG A 44 -30.13 -13.03 0.35
CA ARG A 44 -29.04 -13.94 0.73
C ARG A 44 -28.08 -13.37 1.76
N HIS A 45 -27.86 -12.09 1.75
CA HIS A 45 -26.77 -11.44 2.50
C HIS A 45 -27.21 -10.19 3.26
N GLY A 46 -28.47 -9.71 3.07
CA GLY A 46 -28.93 -8.42 3.59
C GLY A 46 -28.85 -8.33 5.10
N GLN A 47 -29.32 -9.36 5.80
CA GLN A 47 -29.27 -9.40 7.27
C GLN A 47 -27.83 -9.19 7.79
N ARG A 48 -26.88 -9.94 7.25
CA ARG A 48 -25.48 -9.85 7.64
C ARG A 48 -24.84 -8.51 7.29
N VAL A 49 -25.20 -7.94 6.14
CA VAL A 49 -24.74 -6.60 5.75
C VAL A 49 -25.27 -5.56 6.71
N LEU A 50 -26.52 -5.61 7.11
CA LEU A 50 -27.10 -4.68 8.07
C LEU A 50 -26.47 -4.80 9.46
N GLU A 51 -26.13 -6.02 9.91
CA GLU A 51 -25.42 -6.26 11.16
C GLU A 51 -24.03 -5.60 11.14
N GLU A 52 -23.27 -5.78 10.06
CA GLU A 52 -21.94 -5.15 9.88
C GLU A 52 -22.03 -3.63 9.79
N VAL A 53 -23.05 -3.08 9.09
CA VAL A 53 -23.30 -1.65 9.04
C VAL A 53 -23.67 -1.08 10.41
N ALA A 54 -24.50 -1.79 11.18
CA ALA A 54 -24.87 -1.39 12.53
C ALA A 54 -23.66 -1.39 13.46
N LEU A 55 -22.77 -2.37 13.34
CA LEU A 55 -21.52 -2.43 14.09
C LEU A 55 -20.62 -1.24 13.72
N ALA A 56 -20.41 -0.97 12.43
CA ALA A 56 -19.63 0.14 11.94
C ALA A 56 -20.16 1.52 12.41
N ARG A 57 -21.51 1.68 12.44
CA ARG A 57 -22.13 2.88 13.01
C ARG A 57 -21.84 3.09 14.50
N ARG A 58 -21.77 2.00 15.26
CA ARG A 58 -21.47 2.04 16.72
C ARG A 58 -20.00 2.32 17.00
N GLU A 59 -19.11 1.77 16.18
CA GLU A 59 -17.66 1.96 16.32
C GLU A 59 -17.21 3.33 15.80
N GLY A 60 -18.00 3.95 14.91
CA GLY A 60 -17.68 5.23 14.28
C GLY A 60 -16.63 5.12 13.17
N PRO A 61 -16.24 6.25 12.56
CA PRO A 61 -15.23 6.25 11.53
C PRO A 61 -13.85 5.87 12.08
N LEU A 62 -13.16 4.99 11.37
CA LEU A 62 -11.78 4.63 11.71
C LEU A 62 -10.85 5.81 11.40
N ASP A 63 -10.06 6.26 12.38
CA ASP A 63 -9.04 7.28 12.19
C ASP A 63 -7.99 6.87 11.15
N LYS A 64 -7.70 5.56 11.09
CA LYS A 64 -6.83 4.96 10.06
C LYS A 64 -7.43 3.63 9.64
N SER A 65 -7.70 3.47 8.34
CA SER A 65 -8.11 2.17 7.82
C SER A 65 -6.97 1.15 7.95
N PRO A 66 -7.19 0.02 8.64
CA PRO A 66 -6.19 -1.04 8.72
C PRO A 66 -5.92 -1.69 7.36
N PHE A 67 -6.82 -1.50 6.39
CA PHE A 67 -6.77 -2.10 5.05
C PHE A 67 -6.38 -1.11 3.94
N LEU A 68 -6.41 0.21 4.21
CA LEU A 68 -5.80 1.13 3.27
C LEU A 68 -4.30 0.95 3.39
N PRO A 69 -3.61 0.51 2.32
CA PRO A 69 -2.17 0.61 2.33
C PRO A 69 -1.84 2.07 2.62
N ALA A 70 -1.01 2.30 3.62
CA ALA A 70 -0.48 3.63 3.88
C ALA A 70 -0.07 4.20 2.52
N ARG A 71 -0.59 5.39 2.17
CA ARG A 71 -0.27 6.08 0.91
C ARG A 71 1.22 5.96 0.71
N ASP A 72 1.68 5.24 -0.28
CA ASP A 72 3.06 4.88 -0.65
C ASP A 72 4.15 4.92 0.46
N GLY A 73 3.77 5.14 1.73
CA GLY A 73 4.66 5.29 2.87
C GLY A 73 5.57 6.53 2.81
N THR A 74 5.30 7.42 1.87
CA THR A 74 6.07 8.66 1.66
C THR A 74 5.59 9.82 2.52
N ASP A 75 4.50 9.64 3.25
CA ASP A 75 3.99 10.65 4.18
C ASP A 75 5.05 10.93 5.28
N GLY A 76 5.43 12.21 5.40
CA GLY A 76 6.45 12.66 6.35
C GLY A 76 7.91 12.47 5.90
N LEU A 77 8.16 12.11 4.63
CA LEU A 77 9.49 12.22 4.03
C LEU A 77 9.72 13.67 3.58
N ASP A 78 10.93 14.16 3.86
CA ASP A 78 11.43 15.42 3.30
C ASP A 78 11.76 15.28 1.80
N GLU A 79 12.18 16.36 1.17
CA GLU A 79 12.50 16.38 -0.26
C GLU A 79 13.63 15.40 -0.61
N ALA A 80 14.64 15.29 0.24
CA ALA A 80 15.74 14.34 0.06
C ALA A 80 15.24 12.89 0.19
N GLY A 81 14.36 12.61 1.16
CA GLY A 81 13.74 11.32 1.32
C GLY A 81 12.86 10.92 0.14
N LEU A 82 12.11 11.87 -0.44
CA LEU A 82 11.31 11.62 -1.64
C LEU A 82 12.19 11.31 -2.86
N GLU A 83 13.30 12.01 -3.01
CA GLU A 83 14.25 11.75 -4.10
C GLU A 83 14.90 10.37 -3.93
N LEU A 84 15.35 10.02 -2.72
CA LEU A 84 15.88 8.68 -2.43
C LEU A 84 14.83 7.59 -2.68
N PHE A 85 13.58 7.82 -2.30
CA PHE A 85 12.49 6.89 -2.53
C PHE A 85 12.29 6.60 -4.02
N ASP A 86 12.30 7.64 -4.86
CA ASP A 86 12.15 7.47 -6.31
C ASP A 86 13.34 6.73 -6.93
N ARG A 87 14.57 7.01 -6.49
CA ARG A 87 15.78 6.28 -6.92
C ARG A 87 15.73 4.81 -6.52
N LEU A 88 15.32 4.51 -5.29
CA LEU A 88 15.14 3.13 -4.82
C LEU A 88 14.05 2.38 -5.60
N LYS A 89 12.95 3.05 -5.91
CA LYS A 89 11.87 2.51 -6.74
C LYS A 89 12.36 2.18 -8.16
N GLN A 90 13.11 3.09 -8.78
CA GLN A 90 13.72 2.87 -10.09
C GLN A 90 14.70 1.68 -10.05
N LYS A 91 15.60 1.67 -9.07
CA LYS A 91 16.59 0.58 -8.91
C LYS A 91 15.90 -0.76 -8.77
N ARG A 92 14.84 -0.83 -7.97
CA ARG A 92 14.03 -2.05 -7.81
C ARG A 92 13.47 -2.56 -9.14
N THR A 93 12.92 -1.66 -9.97
CA THR A 93 12.39 -2.02 -11.29
C THR A 93 13.50 -2.53 -12.21
N GLN A 94 14.63 -1.82 -12.28
CA GLN A 94 15.79 -2.23 -13.09
C GLN A 94 16.35 -3.60 -12.68
N LEU A 95 16.45 -3.85 -11.37
CA LEU A 95 16.92 -5.14 -10.87
C LEU A 95 15.94 -6.28 -11.21
N GLY A 96 14.63 -6.01 -11.14
CA GLY A 96 13.59 -6.96 -11.56
C GLY A 96 13.70 -7.30 -13.04
N GLU A 97 13.75 -6.30 -13.89
CA GLU A 97 13.91 -6.47 -15.34
C GLU A 97 15.18 -7.26 -15.69
N LYS A 98 16.31 -6.88 -15.08
CA LYS A 98 17.61 -7.57 -15.28
C LYS A 98 17.57 -9.03 -14.83
N ALA A 99 16.84 -9.34 -13.77
CA ALA A 99 16.76 -10.67 -13.19
C ALA A 99 15.61 -11.52 -13.80
N GLY A 100 14.75 -10.93 -14.65
CA GLY A 100 13.56 -11.58 -15.19
C GLY A 100 12.47 -11.81 -14.14
N PHE A 101 12.41 -10.97 -13.10
CA PHE A 101 11.46 -11.06 -12.01
C PHE A 101 10.53 -9.87 -11.99
N ASP A 102 9.32 -10.07 -11.41
CA ASP A 102 8.53 -8.93 -10.99
C ASP A 102 9.26 -8.12 -9.92
N SER A 103 9.21 -6.81 -10.02
CA SER A 103 9.92 -5.92 -9.10
C SER A 103 9.50 -6.10 -7.63
N SER A 104 8.29 -6.61 -7.37
CA SER A 104 7.82 -6.93 -6.01
C SER A 104 8.59 -8.07 -5.36
N LEU A 105 9.15 -8.97 -6.16
CA LEU A 105 10.03 -10.05 -5.67
C LEU A 105 11.42 -9.54 -5.32
N VAL A 106 11.93 -8.53 -6.03
CA VAL A 106 13.22 -7.91 -5.68
C VAL A 106 13.17 -7.29 -4.30
N LEU A 107 12.12 -6.50 -4.04
CA LEU A 107 11.84 -5.92 -2.74
C LEU A 107 10.38 -5.47 -2.66
N ASN A 108 9.69 -5.76 -1.57
CA ASN A 108 8.33 -5.30 -1.39
C ASN A 108 8.28 -3.76 -1.35
N ARG A 109 7.32 -3.15 -2.07
CA ARG A 109 7.14 -1.69 -2.11
C ARG A 109 6.99 -1.05 -0.71
N HIS A 110 6.44 -1.78 0.25
CA HIS A 110 6.24 -1.30 1.61
C HIS A 110 7.54 -1.22 2.44
N VAL A 111 8.62 -1.83 1.96
CA VAL A 111 9.95 -1.74 2.57
C VAL A 111 10.67 -0.46 2.15
N LEU A 112 10.38 0.07 0.95
CA LEU A 112 11.07 1.26 0.42
C LEU A 112 11.02 2.48 1.36
N PRO A 113 9.88 2.85 1.97
CA PRO A 113 9.85 3.97 2.92
C PRO A 113 10.72 3.76 4.15
N ARG A 114 10.87 2.51 4.59
CA ARG A 114 11.77 2.16 5.70
C ARG A 114 13.23 2.29 5.30
N LEU A 115 13.59 1.83 4.10
CA LEU A 115 14.93 2.05 3.55
C LEU A 115 15.30 3.52 3.51
N VAL A 116 14.36 4.38 3.13
CA VAL A 116 14.56 5.84 3.11
C VAL A 116 14.76 6.41 4.51
N LYS A 117 14.01 5.94 5.50
CA LYS A 117 14.09 6.44 6.88
C LYS A 117 15.32 5.92 7.62
N GLU A 118 15.60 4.63 7.48
CA GLU A 118 16.65 3.95 8.26
C GLU A 118 18.01 4.00 7.58
N ARG A 119 18.06 4.18 6.25
CA ARG A 119 19.29 4.32 5.44
C ARG A 119 20.37 3.30 5.84
N PRO A 120 20.10 1.99 5.75
CA PRO A 120 21.02 0.97 6.22
C PRO A 120 22.37 1.08 5.52
N THR A 121 23.46 0.91 6.26
CA THR A 121 24.83 0.98 5.77
C THR A 121 25.49 -0.38 5.62
N SER A 122 24.84 -1.45 6.06
CA SER A 122 25.33 -2.83 6.01
C SER A 122 24.27 -3.82 5.60
N LEU A 123 24.68 -4.97 5.06
CA LEU A 123 23.77 -6.07 4.73
C LEU A 123 23.01 -6.58 5.97
N ALA A 124 23.66 -6.59 7.13
CA ALA A 124 23.02 -6.97 8.39
C ALA A 124 21.91 -6.00 8.78
N ALA A 125 22.13 -4.69 8.66
CA ALA A 125 21.12 -3.68 8.92
C ALA A 125 19.96 -3.78 7.91
N LEU A 126 20.25 -4.06 6.64
CA LEU A 126 19.22 -4.28 5.63
C LEU A 126 18.38 -5.54 5.92
N ALA A 127 19.03 -6.63 6.36
CA ALA A 127 18.36 -7.88 6.72
C ALA A 127 17.46 -7.75 7.95
N ALA A 128 17.78 -6.82 8.85
CA ALA A 128 16.97 -6.57 10.06
C ALA A 128 15.66 -5.83 9.77
N LEU A 129 15.50 -5.25 8.57
CA LEU A 129 14.27 -4.54 8.20
C LEU A 129 13.08 -5.49 8.05
N PRO A 130 11.94 -5.22 8.71
CA PRO A 130 10.76 -6.04 8.56
C PRO A 130 10.27 -6.09 7.11
N GLY A 131 10.06 -7.29 6.60
CA GLY A 131 9.59 -7.53 5.23
C GLY A 131 10.70 -7.72 4.19
N VAL A 132 11.95 -7.70 4.60
CA VAL A 132 13.11 -8.09 3.78
C VAL A 132 13.41 -9.57 4.02
N GLN A 133 13.58 -10.32 2.95
CA GLN A 133 13.91 -11.75 3.00
C GLN A 133 15.42 -11.98 2.85
N PRO A 134 16.00 -12.99 3.51
CA PRO A 134 17.45 -13.28 3.44
C PRO A 134 17.97 -13.39 2.01
N TRP A 135 17.26 -14.09 1.13
CA TRP A 135 17.65 -14.26 -0.27
C TRP A 135 17.64 -12.95 -1.07
N GLN A 136 16.77 -11.97 -0.70
CA GLN A 136 16.77 -10.64 -1.32
C GLN A 136 18.01 -9.84 -0.94
N VAL A 137 18.43 -9.96 0.32
CA VAL A 137 19.66 -9.33 0.82
C VAL A 137 20.88 -9.91 0.12
N GLU A 138 20.96 -11.24 0.02
CA GLU A 138 22.07 -11.93 -0.65
C GLU A 138 22.17 -11.51 -2.13
N ARG A 139 21.05 -11.44 -2.83
CA ARG A 139 21.03 -11.22 -4.28
C ARG A 139 21.06 -9.75 -4.68
N PHE A 140 20.40 -8.88 -3.94
CA PHE A 140 20.18 -7.48 -4.31
C PHE A 140 20.64 -6.47 -3.25
N GLY A 141 21.01 -6.93 -2.07
CA GLY A 141 21.35 -6.05 -0.94
C GLY A 141 22.48 -5.10 -1.26
N ALA A 142 23.53 -5.57 -1.92
CA ALA A 142 24.67 -4.76 -2.30
C ALA A 142 24.27 -3.59 -3.22
N ASP A 143 23.37 -3.82 -4.16
CA ASP A 143 22.87 -2.80 -5.10
C ASP A 143 22.11 -1.69 -4.38
N PHE A 144 21.28 -2.03 -3.40
CA PHE A 144 20.53 -1.05 -2.61
C PHE A 144 21.47 -0.25 -1.69
N LEU A 145 22.39 -0.91 -1.01
CA LEU A 145 23.36 -0.23 -0.14
C LEU A 145 24.26 0.73 -0.92
N GLU A 146 24.72 0.32 -2.10
CA GLU A 146 25.54 1.17 -2.97
C GLU A 146 24.76 2.41 -3.42
N LEU A 147 23.47 2.26 -3.79
CA LEU A 147 22.61 3.36 -4.15
C LEU A 147 22.44 4.34 -2.97
N ILE A 148 22.14 3.83 -1.78
CA ILE A 148 21.97 4.66 -0.57
C ILE A 148 23.27 5.40 -0.27
N ARG A 149 24.41 4.70 -0.27
CA ARG A 149 25.72 5.30 -0.02
C ARG A 149 26.06 6.42 -1.00
N ARG A 150 25.83 6.21 -2.30
CA ARG A 150 26.05 7.24 -3.33
C ARG A 150 25.12 8.43 -3.14
N PHE A 151 23.86 8.15 -2.82
CA PHE A 151 22.89 9.20 -2.55
C PHE A 151 23.33 10.09 -1.39
N GLU A 152 23.80 9.52 -0.28
CA GLU A 152 24.31 10.27 0.87
C GLU A 152 25.52 11.12 0.50
N GLN A 153 26.46 10.57 -0.27
CA GLN A 153 27.62 11.32 -0.74
C GLN A 153 27.23 12.50 -1.63
N ASP A 154 26.28 12.28 -2.55
CA ASP A 154 25.78 13.33 -3.45
C ASP A 154 24.99 14.40 -2.70
N LEU A 155 24.24 14.00 -1.66
CA LEU A 155 23.50 14.91 -0.80
C LEU A 155 24.45 15.84 -0.03
N VAL A 156 25.48 15.27 0.61
CA VAL A 156 26.50 16.05 1.33
C VAL A 156 27.28 16.95 0.39
N ALA A 157 27.55 16.51 -0.83
CA ALA A 157 28.25 17.29 -1.85
C ALA A 157 27.38 18.36 -2.52
N GLY A 158 26.09 18.49 -2.13
CA GLY A 158 25.16 19.45 -2.74
C GLY A 158 24.83 19.20 -4.22
N LYS A 159 25.06 17.98 -4.70
CA LYS A 159 24.84 17.59 -6.10
C LYS A 159 23.38 17.22 -6.41
N ILE A 160 22.54 17.08 -5.39
CA ILE A 160 21.14 16.70 -5.55
C ILE A 160 20.30 17.98 -5.58
N ASP A 161 19.60 18.19 -6.69
CA ASP A 161 18.64 19.30 -6.83
C ASP A 161 17.34 18.95 -6.09
N LEU A 162 17.20 19.45 -4.87
CA LEU A 162 16.05 19.27 -4.01
C LEU A 162 14.97 20.32 -4.27
N ARG A 163 14.56 20.52 -5.51
CA ARG A 163 13.46 21.44 -5.80
C ARG A 163 12.13 20.85 -5.33
N PRO A 164 11.25 21.65 -4.68
CA PRO A 164 9.94 21.20 -4.26
C PRO A 164 9.15 20.70 -5.47
N ARG A 165 8.89 19.41 -5.53
CA ARG A 165 8.05 18.84 -6.60
C ARG A 165 6.64 19.37 -6.43
N ARG A 166 6.15 20.16 -7.40
CA ARG A 166 4.75 20.57 -7.47
C ARG A 166 3.89 19.29 -7.37
N ARG A 167 3.17 19.15 -6.26
CA ARG A 167 2.14 18.10 -6.13
C ARG A 167 1.21 18.27 -7.33
N ARG A 168 1.11 17.24 -8.19
CA ARG A 168 0.09 17.25 -9.25
C ARG A 168 -1.26 17.38 -8.54
N PRO A 169 -2.07 18.38 -8.84
CA PRO A 169 -3.44 18.44 -8.36
C PRO A 169 -4.17 17.21 -8.89
N ARG A 170 -5.04 16.63 -8.06
CA ARG A 170 -5.96 15.53 -8.43
C ARG A 170 -7.01 16.01 -9.39
#